data_7948f69b15465b8c86e0daad04f8f416
#
_entry.id   7948f69b15465b8c86e0daad04f8f416
#
_cell.length_a   1.000
_cell.length_b   1.000
_cell.length_c   1.000
_cell.angle_alpha   90.00
_cell.angle_beta   90.00
_cell.angle_gamma   90.00
#
_symmetry.space_group_name_H-M   'P 1'
#
loop_
_entity.id
_entity.type
_entity.pdbx_description
1 polymer ?
#
loop_
_entity_poly.entity_id
_entity_poly.type
_entity_poly.pdbx_seq_one_letter_code
_entity_poly.pdbx_strand_id
1 'polypeptide(L)'
;KELVFIELKLITDPRLRSKNKEPEIIEQMTKYSDFIRGHAETLKNYYTKLLRIKKRIGLWDGESEIEHIALKPILLIVNTYKGELSKGRKERKNAIEGLNENTLFETVIVDYPDLCK
;
A
#
# COMPACT_ATOMS: atom_id res chain seq x y z
N LYS A 1 10.20 -16.16 -3.02
CA LYS A 1 9.06 -15.42 -2.47
C LYS A 1 9.49 -14.04 -1.99
N GLU A 2 8.72 -13.03 -2.33
CA GLU A 2 9.00 -11.65 -1.96
C GLU A 2 7.96 -11.15 -0.94
N LEU A 3 8.43 -10.42 0.08
CA LEU A 3 7.58 -9.75 1.06
C LEU A 3 7.32 -8.32 0.58
N VAL A 4 6.05 -7.94 0.50
CA VAL A 4 5.62 -6.60 0.08
C VAL A 4 4.69 -6.02 1.13
N PHE A 5 4.90 -4.76 1.51
CA PHE A 5 4.03 -4.06 2.43
C PHE A 5 3.04 -3.17 1.68
N ILE A 6 1.78 -3.29 2.00
CA ILE A 6 0.70 -2.56 1.33
C ILE A 6 -0.10 -1.79 2.37
N GLU A 7 -0.23 -0.48 2.17
CA GLU A 7 -1.16 0.37 2.93
C GLU A 7 -2.42 0.56 2.08
N LEU A 8 -3.56 0.20 2.64
CA LEU A 8 -4.85 0.29 1.95
C LEU A 8 -5.60 1.54 2.40
N LYS A 9 -6.04 2.35 1.44
CA LYS A 9 -6.88 3.54 1.68
C LYS A 9 -8.04 3.58 0.71
N LEU A 10 -9.19 4.07 1.17
CA LEU A 10 -10.28 4.42 0.26
C LEU A 10 -10.02 5.80 -0.35
N ILE A 11 -10.47 6.01 -1.58
CA ILE A 11 -10.26 7.28 -2.28
C ILE A 11 -10.83 8.49 -1.52
N THR A 12 -11.78 8.25 -0.64
CA THR A 12 -12.40 9.29 0.19
C THR A 12 -11.61 9.64 1.45
N ASP A 13 -10.53 8.91 1.75
CA ASP A 13 -9.74 9.16 2.95
C ASP A 13 -9.11 10.56 2.90
N PRO A 14 -9.36 11.43 3.90
CA PRO A 14 -8.84 12.80 3.88
C PRO A 14 -7.31 12.90 3.94
N ARG A 15 -6.63 11.84 4.37
CA ARG A 15 -5.16 11.82 4.44
C ARG A 15 -4.50 11.76 3.07
N LEU A 16 -5.25 11.42 2.02
CA LEU A 16 -4.73 11.32 0.65
C LEU A 16 -4.54 12.69 -0.02
N ARG A 17 -5.06 13.76 0.57
CA ARG A 17 -5.04 15.10 -0.05
C ARG A 17 -4.99 16.20 0.99
N SER A 18 -4.43 17.34 0.59
CA SER A 18 -4.45 18.57 1.38
C SER A 18 -4.44 19.76 0.42
N LYS A 19 -5.11 20.85 0.83
CA LYS A 19 -5.19 22.08 0.01
C LYS A 19 -3.95 22.97 0.16
N ASN A 20 -3.37 23.05 1.35
CA ASN A 20 -2.36 24.05 1.69
C ASN A 20 -1.03 23.45 2.15
N LYS A 21 -0.91 22.12 2.17
CA LYS A 21 0.28 21.44 2.62
C LYS A 21 0.37 20.06 1.96
N GLU A 22 1.50 19.41 2.15
CA GLU A 22 1.67 18.04 1.70
C GLU A 22 0.65 17.11 2.37
N PRO A 23 0.00 16.18 1.62
CA PRO A 23 -0.93 15.22 2.22
C PRO A 23 -0.28 14.37 3.31
N GLU A 24 -1.01 14.08 4.37
CA GLU A 24 -0.52 13.27 5.50
C GLU A 24 -0.02 11.89 5.06
N ILE A 25 -0.61 11.32 4.03
CA ILE A 25 -0.22 10.00 3.53
C ILE A 25 1.24 9.96 3.08
N ILE A 26 1.78 11.06 2.57
CA ILE A 26 3.18 11.12 2.15
C ILE A 26 4.10 10.95 3.35
N GLU A 27 3.83 11.63 4.46
CA GLU A 27 4.59 11.46 5.70
C GLU A 27 4.49 10.02 6.21
N GLN A 28 3.29 9.46 6.22
CA GLN A 28 3.05 8.09 6.67
C GLN A 28 3.83 7.08 5.83
N MET A 29 3.74 7.19 4.50
CA MET A 29 4.43 6.28 3.59
C MET A 29 5.94 6.45 3.65
N THR A 30 6.42 7.67 3.87
CA THR A 30 7.85 7.94 4.06
C THR A 30 8.38 7.23 5.31
N LYS A 31 7.64 7.29 6.41
CA LYS A 31 7.99 6.58 7.65
C LYS A 31 8.01 5.07 7.44
N TYR A 32 7.06 4.52 6.70
CA TYR A 32 7.05 3.09 6.37
C TYR A 32 8.25 2.71 5.52
N SER A 33 8.58 3.51 4.50
CA SER A 33 9.74 3.27 3.66
C SER A 33 11.03 3.25 4.47
N ASP A 34 11.22 4.22 5.36
CA ASP A 34 12.39 4.31 6.23
C ASP A 34 12.46 3.11 7.19
N PHE A 35 11.35 2.73 7.77
CA PHE A 35 11.27 1.57 8.66
C PHE A 35 11.65 0.27 7.94
N ILE A 36 11.10 0.04 6.75
CA ILE A 36 11.38 -1.16 5.95
C ILE A 36 12.87 -1.22 5.61
N ARG A 37 13.46 -0.11 5.18
CA ARG A 37 14.87 -0.05 4.84
C ARG A 37 15.77 -0.28 6.02
N GLY A 38 15.41 0.26 7.19
CA GLY A 38 16.20 0.11 8.41
C GLY A 38 16.09 -1.28 9.05
N HIS A 39 15.05 -2.05 8.72
CA HIS A 39 14.74 -3.32 9.40
C HIS A 39 14.49 -4.47 8.43
N ALA A 40 15.00 -4.38 7.20
CA ALA A 40 14.69 -5.35 6.14
C ALA A 40 14.99 -6.80 6.54
N GLU A 41 16.15 -7.08 7.09
CA GLU A 41 16.53 -8.43 7.50
C GLU A 41 15.70 -8.94 8.68
N THR A 42 15.45 -8.08 9.66
CA THR A 42 14.62 -8.41 10.82
C THR A 42 13.18 -8.75 10.38
N LEU A 43 12.62 -7.94 9.49
CA LEU A 43 11.27 -8.16 8.97
C LEU A 43 11.18 -9.46 8.16
N LYS A 44 12.17 -9.71 7.31
CA LYS A 44 12.23 -10.92 6.52
C LYS A 44 12.27 -12.17 7.41
N ASN A 45 13.10 -12.16 8.43
CA ASN A 45 13.22 -13.26 9.38
C ASN A 45 11.94 -13.45 10.21
N TYR A 46 11.34 -12.36 10.66
CA TYR A 46 10.09 -12.40 11.43
C TYR A 46 8.96 -13.05 10.62
N TYR A 47 8.74 -12.60 9.39
CA TYR A 47 7.65 -13.12 8.56
C TYR A 47 7.92 -14.54 8.06
N THR A 48 9.18 -14.91 7.85
CA THR A 48 9.53 -16.29 7.54
C THR A 48 9.14 -17.21 8.71
N LYS A 49 9.45 -16.83 9.94
CA LYS A 49 9.06 -17.60 11.14
C LYS A 49 7.54 -17.68 11.27
N LEU A 50 6.84 -16.58 11.02
CA LEU A 50 5.38 -16.54 11.07
C LEU A 50 4.76 -17.49 10.05
N LEU A 51 5.25 -17.51 8.83
CA LEU A 51 4.77 -18.43 7.78
C LEU A 51 5.06 -19.88 8.13
N ARG A 52 6.20 -20.19 8.73
CA ARG A 52 6.52 -21.55 9.20
C ARG A 52 5.54 -22.03 10.26
N ILE A 53 5.17 -21.15 11.19
CA ILE A 53 4.16 -21.45 12.22
C ILE A 53 2.81 -21.70 11.57
N LYS A 54 2.39 -20.82 10.66
CA LYS A 54 1.11 -20.97 9.94
C LYS A 54 1.06 -22.26 9.13
N LYS A 55 2.17 -22.67 8.52
CA LYS A 55 2.26 -23.92 7.77
C LYS A 55 2.06 -25.12 8.68
N ARG A 56 2.68 -25.12 9.88
CA ARG A 56 2.54 -26.20 10.87
C ARG A 56 1.12 -26.42 11.32
N ILE A 57 0.36 -25.34 11.48
CA ILE A 57 -1.03 -25.42 11.98
C ILE A 57 -2.07 -25.46 10.86
N GLY A 58 -1.63 -25.61 9.60
CA GLY A 58 -2.53 -25.79 8.47
C GLY A 58 -3.16 -24.51 7.91
N LEU A 59 -2.69 -23.34 8.33
CA LEU A 59 -3.21 -22.05 7.82
C LEU A 59 -2.48 -21.54 6.57
N TRP A 60 -1.41 -22.19 6.19
CA TRP A 60 -0.63 -21.84 5.01
C TRP A 60 -0.04 -23.11 4.38
N ASP A 61 -0.20 -23.27 3.07
CA ASP A 61 0.29 -24.43 2.33
C ASP A 61 1.41 -24.09 1.33
N GLY A 62 1.75 -22.82 1.20
CA GLY A 62 2.81 -22.36 0.32
C GLY A 62 4.20 -22.45 0.94
N GLU A 63 5.18 -21.87 0.25
CA GLU A 63 6.53 -21.77 0.77
C GLU A 63 6.58 -20.79 1.95
N SER A 64 7.38 -21.11 2.97
CA SER A 64 7.56 -20.26 4.14
C SER A 64 8.81 -19.40 4.07
N GLU A 65 9.78 -19.73 3.21
CA GLU A 65 11.01 -18.96 3.09
C GLU A 65 10.79 -17.69 2.29
N ILE A 66 11.14 -16.54 2.90
CA ILE A 66 11.08 -15.23 2.25
C ILE A 66 12.52 -14.86 1.88
N GLU A 67 12.79 -14.81 0.58
CA GLU A 67 14.13 -14.54 0.06
C GLU A 67 14.40 -13.06 -0.11
N HIS A 68 13.38 -12.29 -0.47
CA HIS A 68 13.48 -10.87 -0.77
C HIS A 68 12.41 -10.05 -0.05
N ILE A 69 12.73 -8.79 0.20
CA ILE A 69 11.77 -7.81 0.72
C ILE A 69 11.76 -6.60 -0.22
N ALA A 70 10.57 -6.19 -0.63
CA ALA A 70 10.42 -4.98 -1.43
C ALA A 70 10.62 -3.76 -0.53
N LEU A 71 11.62 -2.92 -0.86
CA LEU A 71 11.96 -1.73 -0.07
C LEU A 71 10.96 -0.59 -0.24
N LYS A 72 10.22 -0.60 -1.36
CA LYS A 72 9.16 0.38 -1.59
C LYS A 72 7.82 -0.19 -1.16
N PRO A 73 7.18 0.39 -0.13
CA PRO A 73 5.80 0.02 0.18
C PRO A 73 4.85 0.48 -0.92
N ILE A 74 3.70 -0.18 -1.01
CA ILE A 74 2.66 0.14 -1.98
C ILE A 74 1.52 0.83 -1.26
N LEU A 75 1.11 1.99 -1.77
CA LEU A 75 -0.14 2.64 -1.37
C LEU A 75 -1.22 2.18 -2.35
N LEU A 76 -2.11 1.32 -1.88
CA LEU A 76 -3.23 0.82 -2.66
C LEU A 76 -4.47 1.66 -2.34
N ILE A 77 -4.97 2.37 -3.32
CA ILE A 77 -6.14 3.23 -3.18
C ILE A 77 -7.32 2.58 -3.90
N VAL A 78 -8.40 2.36 -3.17
CA VAL A 78 -9.63 1.79 -3.74
C VAL A 78 -10.55 2.94 -4.15
N ASN A 79 -10.80 3.03 -5.45
CA ASN A 79 -11.73 3.99 -6.01
C ASN A 79 -13.16 3.47 -5.87
N THR A 80 -13.90 4.05 -4.94
CA THR A 80 -15.29 3.70 -4.67
C THR A 80 -16.30 4.58 -5.42
N TYR A 81 -15.83 5.55 -6.18
CA TYR A 81 -16.72 6.41 -6.97
C TYR A 81 -17.35 5.63 -8.11
N LYS A 82 -18.66 5.84 -8.32
CA LYS A 82 -19.43 5.16 -9.36
C LYS A 82 -19.95 6.16 -10.38
N GLY A 83 -20.02 5.73 -11.65
CA GLY A 83 -20.57 6.52 -12.74
C GLY A 83 -19.78 7.76 -13.08
N GLU A 84 -20.44 8.76 -13.63
CA GLU A 84 -19.84 10.06 -13.92
C GLU A 84 -19.46 10.79 -12.64
N LEU A 85 -18.22 11.28 -12.59
CA LEU A 85 -17.73 12.00 -11.43
C LEU A 85 -18.14 13.47 -11.49
N SER A 86 -18.54 14.03 -10.34
CA SER A 86 -18.73 15.46 -10.19
C SER A 86 -17.37 16.17 -10.35
N LYS A 87 -17.42 17.48 -10.57
CA LYS A 87 -16.18 18.29 -10.68
C LYS A 87 -15.27 18.09 -9.45
N GLY A 88 -15.83 18.12 -8.26
CA GLY A 88 -15.06 17.94 -7.03
C GLY A 88 -14.41 16.57 -6.91
N ARG A 89 -15.11 15.51 -7.34
CA ARG A 89 -14.55 14.16 -7.34
C ARG A 89 -13.46 13.97 -8.38
N LYS A 90 -13.62 14.58 -9.57
CA LYS A 90 -12.57 14.57 -10.61
C LYS A 90 -11.31 15.25 -10.11
N GLU A 91 -11.44 16.42 -9.49
CA GLU A 91 -10.30 17.15 -8.91
C GLU A 91 -9.59 16.34 -7.84
N ARG A 92 -10.36 15.68 -6.97
CA ARG A 92 -9.83 14.80 -5.92
C ARG A 92 -9.07 13.63 -6.53
N LYS A 93 -9.64 12.95 -7.52
CA LYS A 93 -9.00 11.82 -8.19
C LYS A 93 -7.69 12.26 -8.86
N ASN A 94 -7.70 13.40 -9.54
CA ASN A 94 -6.49 13.93 -10.20
C ASN A 94 -5.40 14.27 -9.19
N ALA A 95 -5.75 14.86 -8.06
CA ALA A 95 -4.80 15.16 -6.99
C ALA A 95 -4.17 13.89 -6.42
N ILE A 96 -4.97 12.84 -6.25
CA ILE A 96 -4.50 11.54 -5.74
C ILE A 96 -3.60 10.86 -6.77
N GLU A 97 -3.92 10.92 -8.05
CA GLU A 97 -3.06 10.38 -9.13
C GLU A 97 -1.67 11.03 -9.12
N GLY A 98 -1.57 12.29 -8.71
CA GLY A 98 -0.29 12.99 -8.56
C GLY A 98 0.66 12.35 -7.53
N LEU A 99 0.17 11.52 -6.63
CA LEU A 99 1.00 10.79 -5.67
C LEU A 99 1.97 9.81 -6.36
N ASN A 100 1.67 9.41 -7.59
CA ASN A 100 2.57 8.55 -8.38
C ASN A 100 3.94 9.17 -8.65
N GLU A 101 4.08 10.47 -8.53
CA GLU A 101 5.37 11.16 -8.70
C GLU A 101 6.35 10.90 -7.55
N ASN A 102 5.85 10.42 -6.41
CA ASN A 102 6.71 10.12 -5.27
C ASN A 102 7.50 8.83 -5.53
N THR A 103 8.81 8.88 -5.30
CA THR A 103 9.73 7.76 -5.56
C THR A 103 9.96 6.84 -4.35
N LEU A 104 9.52 7.24 -3.15
CA LEU A 104 9.72 6.47 -1.92
C LEU A 104 8.72 5.33 -1.76
N PHE A 105 7.59 5.43 -2.43
CA PHE A 105 6.56 4.40 -2.45
C PHE A 105 5.89 4.35 -3.81
N GLU A 106 5.21 3.24 -4.08
CA GLU A 106 4.43 3.05 -5.29
C GLU A 106 2.96 3.30 -4.99
N THR A 107 2.25 3.99 -5.88
CA THR A 107 0.82 4.25 -5.74
C THR A 107 0.06 3.47 -6.81
N VAL A 108 -0.92 2.68 -6.39
CA VAL A 108 -1.80 1.90 -7.26
C VAL A 108 -3.24 2.25 -6.95
N ILE A 109 -4.02 2.62 -7.97
CA ILE A 109 -5.44 2.92 -7.83
C ILE A 109 -6.24 1.81 -8.50
N VAL A 110 -7.16 1.20 -7.76
CA VAL A 110 -8.00 0.10 -8.26
C VAL A 110 -9.47 0.51 -8.13
N ASP A 111 -10.25 0.24 -9.16
CA ASP A 111 -11.68 0.49 -9.11
C ASP A 111 -12.39 -0.62 -8.33
N TYR A 112 -13.32 -0.25 -7.46
CA TYR A 112 -14.06 -1.19 -6.62
C TYR A 112 -14.74 -2.33 -7.40
N PRO A 113 -15.37 -2.09 -8.55
CA PRO A 113 -15.97 -3.17 -9.33
C PRO A 113 -14.96 -4.24 -9.77
N ASP A 114 -13.69 -3.87 -9.98
CA ASP A 114 -12.66 -4.82 -10.42
C ASP A 114 -12.21 -5.74 -9.29
N LEU A 115 -12.35 -5.31 -8.04
CA LEU A 115 -12.04 -6.13 -6.87
C LEU A 115 -13.09 -7.21 -6.60
N CYS A 116 -14.30 -7.03 -7.13
CA CYS A 116 -15.42 -7.94 -6.92
C CYS A 116 -15.53 -9.03 -7.99
N LYS A 117 -14.63 -9.03 -8.96
CA LYS A 117 -14.63 -10.01 -10.07
C LYS A 117 -13.85 -11.28 -9.76
#